data_a704a91558301351320ed2cb18a42fe0
#
_entry.id   a704a91558301351320ed2cb18a42fe0
#
_cell.length_a   1.000
_cell.length_b   1.000
_cell.length_c   1.000
_cell.angle_alpha   90.00
_cell.angle_beta   90.00
_cell.angle_gamma   90.00
#
_symmetry.space_group_name_H-M   'P 1'
#
loop_
_entity.id
_entity.type
_entity.pdbx_description
1 polymer ?
#
loop_
_entity_poly.entity_id
_entity_poly.type
_entity_poly.pdbx_seq_one_letter_code
_entity_poly.pdbx_strand_id
1 'polypeptide(L)'
;IEACLVGSEMCIRDSSLTALPIIETQAGDVSAYIPTNVISITDGQIFLESDLFNSGVRPAINVGISVSRVGGSAQIKSMKKVAGTLKLDQAQFRELQAFAKFGSDLDPVTLGVIEKGKRNVEILKQAQNDPFTVEDQVAIIYLGSKNLLKSVPVDKIKEFEKKFLDLMNVKHKKTLDIIKQGKLTDDVLSTLESVAADLSSSYE
;
A
#
# COMPACT_ATOMS: atom_id res chain seq x y z
N ILE A 1 -21.54 -23.06 -1.31
CA ILE A 1 -22.21 -23.04 -0.02
C ILE A 1 -22.72 -21.63 0.21
N GLU A 2 -24.01 -21.39 -0.03
CA GLU A 2 -24.85 -20.36 0.57
C GLU A 2 -24.43 -18.88 0.52
N ALA A 3 -23.67 -18.48 -0.50
CA ALA A 3 -23.41 -17.05 -0.75
C ALA A 3 -24.71 -16.25 -0.95
N CYS A 4 -25.81 -16.91 -1.36
CA CYS A 4 -27.11 -16.28 -1.55
C CYS A 4 -27.80 -15.89 -0.22
N LEU A 5 -27.64 -16.67 0.83
CA LEU A 5 -28.24 -16.35 2.14
C LEU A 5 -27.54 -15.19 2.83
N VAL A 6 -26.22 -15.13 2.71
CA VAL A 6 -25.41 -14.01 3.22
C VAL A 6 -25.76 -12.72 2.47
N GLY A 7 -25.95 -12.76 1.17
CA GLY A 7 -26.35 -11.60 0.38
C GLY A 7 -27.74 -11.04 0.76
N SER A 8 -28.70 -11.89 1.08
CA SER A 8 -30.03 -11.44 1.51
C SER A 8 -30.02 -10.81 2.91
N GLU A 9 -29.21 -11.31 3.83
CA GLU A 9 -29.04 -10.72 5.16
C GLU A 9 -28.28 -9.39 5.12
N MET A 10 -27.32 -9.24 4.23
CA MET A 10 -26.61 -7.97 4.01
C MET A 10 -27.58 -6.84 3.61
N CYS A 11 -28.55 -7.13 2.75
CA CYS A 11 -29.55 -6.15 2.34
C CYS A 11 -30.51 -5.74 3.46
N ILE A 12 -30.75 -6.63 4.45
CA ILE A 12 -31.71 -6.39 5.53
C ILE A 12 -31.08 -5.64 6.72
N ARG A 13 -29.78 -5.85 6.97
CA ARG A 13 -29.12 -5.39 8.21
C ARG A 13 -28.02 -4.36 8.04
N ASP A 14 -27.78 -3.82 6.85
CA ASP A 14 -26.66 -2.92 6.56
C ASP A 14 -25.30 -3.47 7.06
N SER A 15 -25.14 -4.77 7.05
CA SER A 15 -23.92 -5.44 7.50
C SER A 15 -23.12 -6.02 6.33
N SER A 16 -21.84 -6.26 6.54
CA SER A 16 -20.97 -6.92 5.57
C SER A 16 -20.28 -8.13 6.21
N LEU A 17 -20.09 -9.18 5.44
CA LEU A 17 -19.30 -10.35 5.82
C LEU A 17 -18.19 -10.55 4.81
N THR A 18 -16.95 -10.60 5.29
CA THR A 18 -15.77 -10.90 4.48
C THR A 18 -15.18 -12.22 4.92
N ALA A 19 -15.03 -13.15 3.99
CA ALA A 19 -14.35 -14.43 4.22
C ALA A 19 -12.97 -14.41 3.55
N LEU A 20 -11.94 -14.78 4.30
CA LEU A 20 -10.55 -14.87 3.83
C LEU A 20 -10.09 -16.33 3.93
N PRO A 21 -10.37 -17.17 2.92
CA PRO A 21 -9.84 -18.54 2.89
C PRO A 21 -8.31 -18.50 2.68
N ILE A 22 -7.59 -19.28 3.50
CA ILE A 22 -6.12 -19.41 3.40
C ILE A 22 -5.82 -20.71 2.67
N ILE A 23 -4.99 -20.62 1.63
CA ILE A 23 -4.57 -21.77 0.83
C ILE A 23 -3.05 -21.78 0.74
N GLU A 24 -2.47 -22.93 1.01
CA GLU A 24 -1.06 -23.17 0.82
C GLU A 24 -0.76 -23.48 -0.66
N THR A 25 0.27 -22.84 -1.20
CA THR A 25 0.81 -23.14 -2.52
C THR A 25 2.12 -23.89 -2.38
N GLN A 26 2.30 -24.96 -3.15
CA GLN A 26 3.59 -25.66 -3.21
C GLN A 26 4.57 -24.86 -4.07
N ALA A 27 5.71 -24.48 -3.50
CA ALA A 27 6.75 -23.70 -4.18
C ALA A 27 6.24 -22.38 -4.84
N GLY A 28 5.14 -21.79 -4.33
CA GLY A 28 4.57 -20.58 -4.89
C GLY A 28 3.75 -20.78 -6.18
N ASP A 29 3.47 -22.04 -6.56
CA ASP A 29 2.70 -22.33 -7.77
C ASP A 29 1.22 -22.02 -7.60
N VAL A 30 0.79 -20.89 -8.15
CA VAL A 30 -0.62 -20.45 -8.21
C VAL A 30 -1.42 -21.08 -9.34
N SER A 31 -0.75 -21.76 -10.28
CA SER A 31 -1.38 -22.42 -11.43
C SER A 31 -1.91 -23.83 -11.12
N ALA A 32 -1.56 -24.36 -9.94
CA ALA A 32 -2.07 -25.64 -9.46
C ALA A 32 -3.60 -25.64 -9.35
N TYR A 33 -4.20 -26.83 -9.36
CA TYR A 33 -5.66 -27.01 -9.42
C TYR A 33 -6.42 -26.29 -8.28
N ILE A 34 -5.99 -26.45 -7.04
CA ILE A 34 -6.67 -25.84 -5.87
C ILE A 34 -6.56 -24.32 -5.89
N PRO A 35 -5.36 -23.71 -5.97
CA PRO A 35 -5.23 -22.26 -6.06
C PRO A 35 -6.04 -21.66 -7.20
N THR A 36 -5.97 -22.24 -8.41
CA THR A 36 -6.69 -21.72 -9.57
C THR A 36 -8.21 -21.73 -9.37
N ASN A 37 -8.76 -22.80 -8.80
CA ASN A 37 -10.20 -22.87 -8.54
C ASN A 37 -10.63 -21.83 -7.50
N VAL A 38 -9.86 -21.66 -6.42
CA VAL A 38 -10.22 -20.71 -5.37
C VAL A 38 -10.11 -19.26 -5.88
N ILE A 39 -9.09 -18.92 -6.65
CA ILE A 39 -8.95 -17.61 -7.29
C ILE A 39 -10.13 -17.32 -8.23
N SER A 40 -10.66 -18.33 -8.92
CA SER A 40 -11.79 -18.14 -9.83
C SER A 40 -13.13 -17.98 -9.11
N ILE A 41 -13.30 -18.60 -7.95
CA ILE A 41 -14.54 -18.55 -7.14
C ILE A 41 -14.59 -17.28 -6.28
N THR A 42 -13.45 -16.83 -5.77
CA THR A 42 -13.34 -15.64 -4.89
C THR A 42 -13.13 -14.36 -5.70
N ASP A 43 -13.17 -13.21 -5.04
CA ASP A 43 -12.97 -11.88 -5.66
C ASP A 43 -11.52 -11.59 -6.06
N GLY A 44 -10.62 -12.51 -5.90
CA GLY A 44 -9.21 -12.36 -6.18
C GLY A 44 -8.35 -13.02 -5.11
N GLN A 45 -7.10 -12.61 -5.02
CA GLN A 45 -6.13 -13.20 -4.10
C GLN A 45 -5.19 -12.14 -3.50
N ILE A 46 -4.79 -12.39 -2.26
CA ILE A 46 -3.65 -11.74 -1.64
C ILE A 46 -2.51 -12.78 -1.63
N PHE A 47 -1.47 -12.52 -2.42
CA PHE A 47 -0.36 -13.44 -2.58
C PHE A 47 0.79 -13.09 -1.64
N LEU A 48 1.17 -14.05 -0.78
CA LEU A 48 2.27 -13.92 0.16
C LEU A 48 3.50 -14.66 -0.37
N GLU A 49 4.67 -14.00 -0.34
CA GLU A 49 5.93 -14.56 -0.80
C GLU A 49 6.91 -14.78 0.35
N SER A 50 7.49 -15.98 0.41
CA SER A 50 8.52 -16.31 1.40
C SER A 50 9.77 -15.45 1.27
N ASP A 51 10.16 -15.09 0.05
CA ASP A 51 11.34 -14.26 -0.21
C ASP A 51 11.17 -12.84 0.33
N LEU A 52 9.96 -12.26 0.19
CA LEU A 52 9.64 -10.96 0.80
C LEU A 52 9.68 -11.05 2.32
N PHE A 53 9.13 -12.13 2.89
CA PHE A 53 9.15 -12.33 4.34
C PHE A 53 10.57 -12.44 4.88
N ASN A 54 11.41 -13.23 4.24
CA ASN A 54 12.81 -13.44 4.62
C ASN A 54 13.67 -12.19 4.44
N SER A 55 13.33 -11.33 3.46
CA SER A 55 13.98 -10.03 3.26
C SER A 55 13.50 -8.94 4.23
N GLY A 56 12.60 -9.28 5.17
CA GLY A 56 12.10 -8.34 6.18
C GLY A 56 10.96 -7.44 5.72
N VAL A 57 10.35 -7.72 4.57
CA VAL A 57 9.14 -7.03 4.11
C VAL A 57 7.93 -7.69 4.78
N ARG A 58 7.29 -6.98 5.69
CA ARG A 58 6.11 -7.47 6.42
C ARG A 58 5.03 -6.40 6.45
N PRO A 59 3.80 -6.74 5.98
CA PRO A 59 3.35 -8.03 5.43
C PRO A 59 4.04 -8.36 4.09
N ALA A 60 4.30 -9.66 3.88
CA ALA A 60 5.05 -10.18 2.73
C ALA A 60 4.17 -10.28 1.45
N ILE A 61 3.40 -9.25 1.18
CA ILE A 61 2.42 -9.22 0.09
C ILE A 61 3.09 -8.85 -1.24
N ASN A 62 2.94 -9.71 -2.23
CA ASN A 62 3.29 -9.38 -3.60
C ASN A 62 2.17 -8.55 -4.25
N VAL A 63 2.37 -7.24 -4.34
CA VAL A 63 1.40 -6.30 -4.91
C VAL A 63 1.15 -6.53 -6.40
N GLY A 64 2.13 -7.04 -7.14
CA GLY A 64 2.03 -7.30 -8.58
C GLY A 64 1.03 -8.42 -8.93
N ILE A 65 1.13 -9.53 -8.19
CA ILE A 65 0.31 -10.74 -8.42
C ILE A 65 -1.02 -10.67 -7.66
N SER A 66 -1.07 -9.91 -6.58
CA SER A 66 -2.30 -9.73 -5.80
C SER A 66 -3.32 -8.92 -6.57
N VAL A 67 -4.55 -9.42 -6.63
CA VAL A 67 -5.66 -8.82 -7.38
C VAL A 67 -6.93 -8.87 -6.55
N SER A 68 -7.71 -7.79 -6.58
CA SER A 68 -9.09 -7.77 -6.08
C SER A 68 -10.00 -7.18 -7.14
N ARG A 69 -11.04 -7.94 -7.54
CA ARG A 69 -12.02 -7.51 -8.55
C ARG A 69 -12.97 -6.43 -7.99
N VAL A 70 -13.27 -6.51 -6.72
CA VAL A 70 -14.23 -5.62 -6.04
C VAL A 70 -13.52 -4.54 -5.22
N GLY A 71 -12.27 -4.75 -4.81
CA GLY A 71 -11.53 -3.86 -3.91
C GLY A 71 -11.51 -2.41 -4.35
N GLY A 72 -11.37 -2.16 -5.66
CA GLY A 72 -11.41 -0.79 -6.19
C GLY A 72 -12.75 -0.09 -6.02
N SER A 73 -13.86 -0.83 -5.97
CA SER A 73 -15.20 -0.28 -5.74
C SER A 73 -15.49 -0.07 -4.25
N ALA A 74 -14.88 -0.89 -3.40
CA ALA A 74 -15.01 -0.79 -1.94
C ALA A 74 -14.17 0.34 -1.32
N GLN A 75 -13.12 0.79 -2.02
CA GLN A 75 -12.25 1.88 -1.54
C GLN A 75 -12.96 3.23 -1.53
N ILE A 76 -12.68 4.04 -0.51
CA ILE A 76 -13.06 5.46 -0.49
C ILE A 76 -12.35 6.21 -1.63
N LYS A 77 -12.96 7.28 -2.11
CA LYS A 77 -12.47 8.03 -3.29
C LYS A 77 -11.04 8.56 -3.11
N SER A 78 -10.66 8.97 -1.91
CA SER A 78 -9.30 9.41 -1.58
C SER A 78 -8.28 8.27 -1.74
N MET A 79 -8.55 7.09 -1.19
CA MET A 79 -7.69 5.91 -1.33
C MET A 79 -7.54 5.50 -2.80
N LYS A 80 -8.65 5.47 -3.55
CA LYS A 80 -8.63 5.09 -4.97
C LYS A 80 -7.72 5.97 -5.82
N LYS A 81 -7.64 7.28 -5.49
CA LYS A 81 -6.76 8.23 -6.20
C LYS A 81 -5.27 7.95 -5.96
N VAL A 82 -4.88 7.60 -4.74
CA VAL A 82 -3.46 7.41 -4.39
C VAL A 82 -2.97 5.97 -4.62
N ALA A 83 -3.81 4.97 -4.38
CA ALA A 83 -3.41 3.56 -4.50
C ALA A 83 -3.13 3.13 -5.95
N GLY A 84 -3.81 3.74 -6.93
CA GLY A 84 -3.61 3.40 -8.35
C GLY A 84 -2.18 3.64 -8.83
N THR A 85 -1.58 4.76 -8.45
CA THR A 85 -0.20 5.10 -8.83
C THR A 85 0.82 4.23 -8.10
N LEU A 86 0.57 3.89 -6.83
CA LEU A 86 1.47 3.07 -6.04
C LEU A 86 1.67 1.67 -6.65
N LYS A 87 0.61 1.05 -7.17
CA LYS A 87 0.71 -0.27 -7.81
C LYS A 87 1.64 -0.25 -9.03
N LEU A 88 1.53 0.80 -9.85
CA LEU A 88 2.39 0.98 -11.02
C LEU A 88 3.84 1.23 -10.62
N ASP A 89 4.07 2.12 -9.64
CA ASP A 89 5.40 2.41 -9.10
C ASP A 89 6.08 1.14 -8.56
N GLN A 90 5.33 0.30 -7.85
CA GLN A 90 5.86 -0.95 -7.31
C GLN A 90 6.15 -2.00 -8.40
N ALA A 91 5.36 -2.08 -9.45
CA ALA A 91 5.61 -2.96 -10.58
C ALA A 91 6.90 -2.56 -11.30
N GLN A 92 7.06 -1.27 -11.62
CA GLN A 92 8.28 -0.74 -12.24
C GLN A 92 9.52 -0.95 -11.35
N PHE A 93 9.40 -0.69 -10.06
CA PHE A 93 10.49 -0.92 -9.11
C PHE A 93 10.99 -2.37 -9.13
N ARG A 94 10.07 -3.34 -9.09
CA ARG A 94 10.44 -4.77 -9.10
C ARG A 94 11.13 -5.18 -10.39
N GLU A 95 10.64 -4.71 -11.52
CA GLU A 95 11.26 -4.97 -12.82
C GLU A 95 12.68 -4.41 -12.86
N LEU A 96 12.85 -3.14 -12.50
CA LEU A 96 14.16 -2.49 -12.49
C LEU A 96 15.10 -3.06 -11.43
N GLN A 97 14.60 -3.50 -10.28
CA GLN A 97 15.40 -4.13 -9.24
C GLN A 97 16.01 -5.46 -9.72
N ALA A 98 15.28 -6.22 -10.54
CA ALA A 98 15.82 -7.44 -11.14
C ALA A 98 16.98 -7.11 -12.09
N PHE A 99 16.84 -6.08 -12.93
CA PHE A 99 17.91 -5.62 -13.82
C PHE A 99 19.11 -5.04 -13.04
N ALA A 100 18.87 -4.29 -11.99
CA ALA A 100 19.93 -3.68 -11.17
C ALA A 100 20.88 -4.70 -10.52
N LYS A 101 20.42 -5.93 -10.32
CA LYS A 101 21.27 -7.02 -9.79
C LYS A 101 22.31 -7.51 -10.81
N PHE A 102 22.10 -7.27 -12.10
CA PHE A 102 22.92 -7.78 -13.19
C PHE A 102 23.73 -6.69 -13.92
N GLY A 103 23.42 -5.39 -13.73
CA GLY A 103 24.06 -4.27 -14.41
C GLY A 103 24.82 -3.36 -13.45
N SER A 104 26.04 -2.95 -13.85
CA SER A 104 26.88 -2.06 -13.06
C SER A 104 26.61 -0.57 -13.31
N ASP A 105 26.10 -0.22 -14.47
CA ASP A 105 25.89 1.18 -14.89
C ASP A 105 24.41 1.46 -15.15
N LEU A 106 23.73 2.00 -14.14
CA LEU A 106 22.34 2.44 -14.26
C LEU A 106 22.31 3.95 -14.52
N ASP A 107 21.44 4.38 -15.43
CA ASP A 107 21.19 5.78 -15.66
C ASP A 107 20.55 6.48 -14.44
N PRO A 108 20.75 7.80 -14.25
CA PRO A 108 20.22 8.53 -13.10
C PRO A 108 18.71 8.46 -12.94
N VAL A 109 17.96 8.31 -14.04
CA VAL A 109 16.48 8.19 -14.01
C VAL A 109 16.08 6.85 -13.39
N THR A 110 16.69 5.75 -13.84
CA THR A 110 16.48 4.41 -13.32
C THR A 110 16.85 4.32 -11.83
N LEU A 111 17.98 4.93 -11.44
CA LEU A 111 18.36 5.03 -10.02
C LEU A 111 17.29 5.77 -9.21
N GLY A 112 16.73 6.85 -9.73
CA GLY A 112 15.65 7.60 -9.07
C GLY A 112 14.40 6.76 -8.84
N VAL A 113 14.02 5.91 -9.80
CA VAL A 113 12.86 5.00 -9.67
C VAL A 113 13.15 3.91 -8.61
N ILE A 114 14.35 3.36 -8.61
CA ILE A 114 14.76 2.34 -7.63
C ILE A 114 14.76 2.93 -6.22
N GLU A 115 15.30 4.12 -6.04
CA GLU A 115 15.33 4.80 -4.74
C GLU A 115 13.91 5.15 -4.23
N LYS A 116 13.03 5.65 -5.11
CA LYS A 116 11.61 5.86 -4.80
C LYS A 116 10.94 4.54 -4.40
N GLY A 117 11.19 3.46 -5.16
CA GLY A 117 10.64 2.15 -4.90
C GLY A 117 11.07 1.56 -3.55
N LYS A 118 12.34 1.70 -3.18
CA LYS A 118 12.84 1.28 -1.85
C LYS A 118 12.11 2.00 -0.72
N ARG A 119 11.93 3.32 -0.82
CA ARG A 119 11.18 4.11 0.17
C ARG A 119 9.72 3.69 0.24
N ASN A 120 9.09 3.44 -0.90
CA ASN A 120 7.72 2.95 -0.96
C ASN A 120 7.56 1.56 -0.30
N VAL A 121 8.55 0.67 -0.43
CA VAL A 121 8.55 -0.61 0.29
C VAL A 121 8.63 -0.41 1.79
N GLU A 122 9.47 0.51 2.28
CA GLU A 122 9.56 0.81 3.72
C GLU A 122 8.25 1.39 4.28
N ILE A 123 7.58 2.28 3.54
CA ILE A 123 6.27 2.83 3.93
C ILE A 123 5.22 1.72 4.06
N LEU A 124 5.25 0.74 3.18
CA LEU A 124 4.27 -0.34 3.16
C LEU A 124 4.50 -1.40 4.23
N LYS A 125 5.66 -1.41 4.89
CA LYS A 125 5.90 -2.30 6.03
C LYS A 125 5.03 -1.87 7.21
N GLN A 126 4.45 -2.84 7.90
CA GLN A 126 3.56 -2.63 9.03
C GLN A 126 3.89 -3.60 10.16
N ALA A 127 3.82 -3.13 11.38
CA ALA A 127 3.99 -3.99 12.55
C ALA A 127 2.78 -4.89 12.73
N GLN A 128 2.99 -6.03 13.37
CA GLN A 128 1.91 -6.93 13.74
C GLN A 128 1.04 -6.27 14.82
N ASN A 129 -0.28 -6.30 14.65
CA ASN A 129 -1.26 -5.73 15.58
C ASN A 129 -1.24 -4.20 15.72
N ASP A 130 -0.65 -3.50 14.74
CA ASP A 130 -0.63 -2.03 14.70
C ASP A 130 -1.22 -1.53 13.35
N PRO A 131 -2.54 -1.66 13.13
CA PRO A 131 -3.19 -1.27 11.90
C PRO A 131 -3.34 0.26 11.83
N PHE A 132 -2.99 0.83 10.68
CA PHE A 132 -3.25 2.24 10.39
C PHE A 132 -4.70 2.50 10.05
N THR A 133 -5.21 3.66 10.43
CA THR A 133 -6.51 4.13 9.99
C THR A 133 -6.50 4.42 8.49
N VAL A 134 -7.67 4.47 7.84
CA VAL A 134 -7.75 4.68 6.38
C VAL A 134 -7.20 6.05 5.98
N GLU A 135 -7.47 7.08 6.76
CA GLU A 135 -6.97 8.43 6.56
C GLU A 135 -5.44 8.50 6.67
N ASP A 136 -4.84 7.80 7.66
CA ASP A 136 -3.39 7.71 7.82
C ASP A 136 -2.74 6.97 6.64
N GLN A 137 -3.34 5.84 6.21
CA GLN A 137 -2.89 5.11 5.03
C GLN A 137 -2.87 5.99 3.78
N VAL A 138 -3.94 6.75 3.53
CA VAL A 138 -4.02 7.66 2.37
C VAL A 138 -2.93 8.72 2.43
N ALA A 139 -2.71 9.32 3.61
CA ALA A 139 -1.70 10.35 3.80
C ALA A 139 -0.29 9.80 3.50
N ILE A 140 0.06 8.64 4.08
CA ILE A 140 1.37 8.00 3.90
C ILE A 140 1.59 7.57 2.45
N ILE A 141 0.61 6.93 1.81
CA ILE A 141 0.70 6.49 0.42
C ILE A 141 0.85 7.70 -0.52
N TYR A 142 0.20 8.80 -0.21
CA TYR A 142 0.36 10.05 -0.96
C TYR A 142 1.81 10.55 -0.94
N LEU A 143 2.46 10.55 0.22
CA LEU A 143 3.87 10.95 0.35
C LEU A 143 4.78 10.10 -0.54
N GLY A 144 4.58 8.78 -0.53
CA GLY A 144 5.36 7.84 -1.35
C GLY A 144 5.11 8.04 -2.84
N SER A 145 3.86 8.17 -3.26
CA SER A 145 3.49 8.33 -4.67
C SER A 145 4.04 9.63 -5.26
N LYS A 146 4.03 10.72 -4.50
CA LYS A 146 4.55 12.04 -4.90
C LYS A 146 6.06 12.21 -4.69
N ASN A 147 6.76 11.15 -4.21
CA ASN A 147 8.20 11.19 -3.96
C ASN A 147 8.64 12.30 -2.98
N LEU A 148 7.78 12.66 -2.02
CA LEU A 148 8.05 13.69 -1.01
C LEU A 148 9.09 13.23 0.04
N LEU A 149 9.47 11.97 0.00
CA LEU A 149 10.46 11.36 0.89
C LEU A 149 11.88 11.31 0.29
N LYS A 150 12.13 12.07 -0.79
CA LYS A 150 13.42 12.00 -1.52
C LYS A 150 14.62 12.33 -0.62
N SER A 151 14.51 13.30 0.27
CA SER A 151 15.57 13.73 1.20
C SER A 151 15.72 12.80 2.41
N VAL A 152 14.75 11.93 2.67
CA VAL A 152 14.77 11.05 3.85
C VAL A 152 15.55 9.77 3.54
N PRO A 153 16.57 9.42 4.34
CA PRO A 153 17.27 8.13 4.23
C PRO A 153 16.31 6.95 4.45
N VAL A 154 16.55 5.84 3.73
CA VAL A 154 15.64 4.68 3.73
C VAL A 154 15.47 4.08 5.14
N ASP A 155 16.54 4.03 5.92
CA ASP A 155 16.55 3.54 7.32
C ASP A 155 15.78 4.44 8.29
N LYS A 156 15.53 5.70 7.93
CA LYS A 156 14.79 6.69 8.74
C LYS A 156 13.31 6.85 8.35
N ILE A 157 12.86 6.15 7.32
CA ILE A 157 11.48 6.27 6.82
C ILE A 157 10.45 5.95 7.91
N LYS A 158 10.67 4.93 8.72
CA LYS A 158 9.72 4.56 9.78
C LYS A 158 9.68 5.57 10.92
N GLU A 159 10.79 6.20 11.24
CA GLU A 159 10.85 7.29 12.21
C GLU A 159 10.11 8.53 11.67
N PHE A 160 10.36 8.87 10.40
CA PHE A 160 9.66 9.96 9.71
C PHE A 160 8.15 9.73 9.67
N GLU A 161 7.71 8.54 9.27
CA GLU A 161 6.30 8.14 9.19
C GLU A 161 5.59 8.36 10.52
N LYS A 162 6.19 7.89 11.62
CA LYS A 162 5.65 8.06 12.97
C LYS A 162 5.52 9.54 13.34
N LYS A 163 6.58 10.33 13.16
CA LYS A 163 6.56 11.78 13.45
C LYS A 163 5.52 12.51 12.60
N PHE A 164 5.42 12.14 11.31
CA PHE A 164 4.45 12.72 10.40
C PHE A 164 3.01 12.45 10.84
N LEU A 165 2.68 11.19 11.15
CA LEU A 165 1.36 10.82 11.63
C LEU A 165 1.01 11.46 12.97
N ASP A 166 1.94 11.49 13.93
CA ASP A 166 1.76 12.17 15.21
C ASP A 166 1.43 13.66 15.00
N LEU A 167 2.16 14.32 14.10
CA LEU A 167 1.95 15.73 13.79
C LEU A 167 0.60 15.98 13.09
N MET A 168 0.23 15.12 12.16
CA MET A 168 -1.06 15.17 11.48
C MET A 168 -2.23 14.97 12.44
N ASN A 169 -2.12 14.00 13.34
CA ASN A 169 -3.17 13.70 14.33
C ASN A 169 -3.32 14.81 15.39
N VAL A 170 -2.23 15.49 15.76
CA VAL A 170 -2.28 16.55 16.78
C VAL A 170 -2.68 17.91 16.17
N LYS A 171 -2.03 18.32 15.07
CA LYS A 171 -2.20 19.67 14.52
C LYS A 171 -3.17 19.76 13.34
N HIS A 172 -3.30 18.70 12.56
CA HIS A 172 -4.05 18.71 11.29
C HIS A 172 -5.19 17.68 11.25
N LYS A 173 -5.81 17.40 12.39
CA LYS A 173 -6.89 16.41 12.49
C LYS A 173 -8.05 16.70 11.52
N LYS A 174 -8.39 17.96 11.29
CA LYS A 174 -9.43 18.35 10.31
C LYS A 174 -9.07 17.89 8.90
N THR A 175 -7.80 17.93 8.53
CA THR A 175 -7.32 17.46 7.22
C THR A 175 -7.52 15.95 7.09
N LEU A 176 -7.22 15.17 8.13
CA LEU A 176 -7.47 13.73 8.17
C LEU A 176 -8.97 13.41 8.10
N ASP A 177 -9.82 14.17 8.79
CA ASP A 177 -11.28 13.99 8.71
C ASP A 177 -11.84 14.22 7.29
N ILE A 178 -11.27 15.16 6.54
CA ILE A 178 -11.63 15.40 5.13
C ILE A 178 -11.20 14.23 4.26
N ILE A 179 -10.00 13.69 4.48
CA ILE A 179 -9.49 12.49 3.79
C ILE A 179 -10.40 11.29 4.07
N LYS A 180 -10.82 11.10 5.31
CA LYS A 180 -11.74 10.04 5.74
C LYS A 180 -13.08 10.11 5.02
N GLN A 181 -13.59 11.31 4.73
CA GLN A 181 -14.78 11.53 3.92
C GLN A 181 -14.57 11.23 2.43
N GLY A 182 -13.40 10.78 2.02
CA GLY A 182 -13.05 10.48 0.64
C GLY A 182 -12.71 11.69 -0.22
N LYS A 183 -12.46 12.86 0.38
CA LYS A 183 -12.13 14.08 -0.33
C LYS A 183 -10.63 14.34 -0.29
N LEU A 184 -10.04 14.64 -1.44
CA LEU A 184 -8.68 15.15 -1.58
C LEU A 184 -8.77 16.48 -2.30
N THR A 185 -8.87 17.56 -1.53
CA THR A 185 -8.88 18.94 -2.02
C THR A 185 -7.43 19.46 -2.13
N ASP A 186 -7.23 20.52 -2.89
CA ASP A 186 -5.91 21.12 -3.04
C ASP A 186 -5.37 21.64 -1.70
N ASP A 187 -6.23 22.11 -0.81
CA ASP A 187 -5.84 22.52 0.55
C ASP A 187 -5.33 21.35 1.40
N VAL A 188 -5.94 20.16 1.24
CA VAL A 188 -5.49 18.93 1.92
C VAL A 188 -4.12 18.52 1.39
N LEU A 189 -3.95 18.54 0.06
CA LEU A 189 -2.70 18.17 -0.58
C LEU A 189 -1.57 19.12 -0.20
N SER A 190 -1.81 20.43 -0.25
CA SER A 190 -0.82 21.44 0.15
C SER A 190 -0.42 21.32 1.62
N THR A 191 -1.37 20.97 2.51
CA THR A 191 -1.09 20.71 3.92
C THR A 191 -0.18 19.49 4.10
N LEU A 192 -0.47 18.38 3.40
CA LEU A 192 0.37 17.17 3.45
C LEU A 192 1.78 17.46 2.93
N GLU A 193 1.90 18.20 1.83
CA GLU A 193 3.18 18.57 1.23
C GLU A 193 3.99 19.51 2.12
N SER A 194 3.35 20.52 2.72
CA SER A 194 4.02 21.44 3.64
C SER A 194 4.55 20.71 4.88
N VAL A 195 3.72 19.90 5.53
CA VAL A 195 4.14 19.14 6.72
C VAL A 195 5.26 18.16 6.37
N ALA A 196 5.19 17.51 5.21
CA ALA A 196 6.25 16.60 4.76
C ALA A 196 7.56 17.34 4.48
N ALA A 197 7.52 18.52 3.84
CA ALA A 197 8.69 19.35 3.57
C ALA A 197 9.34 19.85 4.86
N ASP A 198 8.55 20.35 5.80
CA ASP A 198 9.04 20.82 7.10
C ASP A 198 9.74 19.71 7.88
N LEU A 199 9.19 18.49 7.87
CA LEU A 199 9.82 17.36 8.54
C LEU A 199 11.04 16.83 7.77
N SER A 200 11.00 16.78 6.45
CA SER A 200 12.12 16.26 5.64
C SER A 200 13.37 17.13 5.76
N SER A 201 13.22 18.44 5.94
CA SER A 201 14.34 19.37 6.18
C SER A 201 15.16 19.03 7.41
N SER A 202 14.61 18.30 8.37
CA SER A 202 15.33 17.83 9.57
C SER A 202 16.24 16.61 9.32
N TYR A 203 16.17 16.01 8.12
CA TYR A 203 16.95 14.84 7.71
C TYR A 203 18.02 15.16 6.65
N GLU A 204 18.07 16.41 6.17
CA GLU A 204 19.15 16.95 5.35
C GLU A 204 20.35 17.36 6.21
#